data_4a305d0de634979b3e97ed72a550e659
#
_entry.id   4a305d0de634979b3e97ed72a550e659
#
_cell.length_a   1.000
_cell.length_b   1.000
_cell.length_c   1.000
_cell.angle_alpha   90.00
_cell.angle_beta   90.00
_cell.angle_gamma   90.00
#
_symmetry.space_group_name_H-M   'P 1'
#
loop_
_entity.id
_entity.type
_entity.pdbx_description
1 polymer ?
#
loop_
_entity_poly.entity_id
_entity_poly.type
_entity_poly.pdbx_seq_one_letter_code
_entity_poly.pdbx_strand_id
1 'polypeptide(L)'
;LDGRGGDRIVRPLLAALDRDGGRALPMTESLLSRISGKDNPQMVLGAFEQRWQDPGRITPDAGRCWIALDRVRDPGNLGTIMRTADATGARGIILIGDCTDPYSVEAVRASMGAVFNVELAQMPEDDFLDLAAGWPGQIVGTALPASRDYRKVDYAGPLILLMGNEQAGLTPALMKACTQLVRMPMMGRSDSLNLAVATGVTLYEALRQRHPPEDG
;
A
#
# COMPACT_ATOMS: atom_id res chain seq x y z
N LEU A 1 9.94 -0.70 -35.10
CA LEU A 1 8.89 -1.61 -34.62
C LEU A 1 8.95 -2.87 -35.47
N ASP A 2 9.77 -3.84 -35.06
CA ASP A 2 10.10 -5.08 -35.77
C ASP A 2 8.89 -6.04 -35.82
N GLY A 3 7.83 -5.73 -36.57
CA GLY A 3 6.70 -6.64 -36.75
C GLY A 3 5.91 -7.03 -35.48
N ARG A 4 6.44 -6.73 -34.29
CA ARG A 4 5.80 -7.02 -32.98
C ARG A 4 4.74 -5.99 -32.61
N GLY A 5 4.53 -4.94 -33.36
CA GLY A 5 3.45 -3.95 -33.21
C GLY A 5 2.05 -4.50 -33.45
N GLY A 6 1.95 -5.79 -33.82
CA GLY A 6 0.71 -6.53 -33.92
C GLY A 6 0.24 -7.23 -32.65
N ASP A 7 1.03 -7.16 -31.60
CA ASP A 7 0.75 -7.81 -30.33
C ASP A 7 -0.55 -7.28 -29.72
N ARG A 8 -1.35 -8.20 -29.19
CA ARG A 8 -2.63 -7.91 -28.52
C ARG A 8 -2.51 -6.88 -27.38
N ILE A 9 -1.31 -6.69 -26.83
CA ILE A 9 -1.05 -5.75 -25.75
C ILE A 9 -0.66 -4.36 -26.27
N VAL A 10 0.22 -4.28 -27.28
CA VAL A 10 0.80 -3.01 -27.74
C VAL A 10 -0.23 -2.13 -28.46
N ARG A 11 -1.07 -2.69 -29.33
CA ARG A 11 -2.08 -1.90 -30.06
C ARG A 11 -3.09 -1.19 -29.15
N PRO A 12 -3.71 -1.86 -28.15
CA PRO A 12 -4.62 -1.19 -27.23
C PRO A 12 -3.93 -0.09 -26.40
N LEU A 13 -2.66 -0.29 -26.02
CA LEU A 13 -1.86 0.72 -25.30
C LEU A 13 -1.60 1.95 -26.17
N LEU A 14 -1.22 1.80 -27.43
CA LEU A 14 -1.03 2.92 -28.36
C LEU A 14 -2.32 3.69 -28.58
N ALA A 15 -3.45 2.99 -28.76
CA ALA A 15 -4.75 3.63 -28.91
C ALA A 15 -5.20 4.38 -27.64
N ALA A 16 -4.88 3.87 -26.46
CA ALA A 16 -5.11 4.57 -25.20
C ALA A 16 -4.22 5.82 -25.06
N LEU A 17 -2.93 5.71 -25.41
CA LEU A 17 -2.00 6.84 -25.40
C LEU A 17 -2.45 7.99 -26.30
N ASP A 18 -2.89 7.68 -27.53
CA ASP A 18 -3.39 8.69 -28.47
C ASP A 18 -4.62 9.42 -27.91
N ARG A 19 -5.53 8.68 -27.28
CA ARG A 19 -6.74 9.26 -26.67
C ARG A 19 -6.43 10.14 -25.47
N ASP A 20 -5.46 9.75 -24.66
CA ASP A 20 -5.15 10.39 -23.37
C ASP A 20 -4.00 11.41 -23.48
N GLY A 21 -3.54 11.73 -24.72
CA GLY A 21 -2.49 12.71 -24.97
C GLY A 21 -1.07 12.24 -24.61
N GLY A 22 -0.88 10.95 -24.44
CA GLY A 22 0.42 10.35 -24.19
C GLY A 22 1.31 10.28 -25.43
N ARG A 23 2.59 9.93 -25.26
CA ARG A 23 3.55 9.80 -26.36
C ARG A 23 4.17 8.40 -26.39
N ALA A 24 4.14 7.78 -27.57
CA ALA A 24 4.90 6.56 -27.83
C ALA A 24 6.25 6.92 -28.45
N LEU A 25 7.34 6.41 -27.88
CA LEU A 25 8.68 6.57 -28.37
C LEU A 25 9.21 5.20 -28.81
N PRO A 26 9.40 4.95 -30.12
CA PRO A 26 10.05 3.71 -30.55
C PRO A 26 11.52 3.72 -30.16
N MET A 27 12.01 2.61 -29.63
CA MET A 27 13.39 2.47 -29.22
C MET A 27 13.91 1.06 -29.48
N THR A 28 15.24 0.92 -29.49
CA THR A 28 15.90 -0.37 -29.68
C THR A 28 15.82 -1.22 -28.40
N GLU A 29 15.93 -2.53 -28.54
CA GLU A 29 15.99 -3.46 -27.41
C GLU A 29 17.17 -3.15 -26.48
N SER A 30 18.34 -2.79 -27.05
CA SER A 30 19.51 -2.38 -26.29
C SER A 30 19.24 -1.14 -25.42
N LEU A 31 18.47 -0.17 -25.93
CA LEU A 31 18.10 1.01 -25.13
C LEU A 31 17.08 0.65 -24.05
N LEU A 32 16.10 -0.20 -24.36
CA LEU A 32 15.15 -0.71 -23.35
C LEU A 32 15.86 -1.48 -22.23
N SER A 33 16.84 -2.32 -22.58
CA SER A 33 17.67 -3.05 -21.61
C SER A 33 18.39 -2.09 -20.67
N ARG A 34 19.06 -1.07 -21.21
CA ARG A 34 19.77 -0.05 -20.41
C ARG A 34 18.85 0.73 -19.49
N ILE A 35 17.69 1.18 -19.97
CA ILE A 35 16.74 1.96 -19.16
C ILE A 35 16.08 1.09 -18.09
N SER A 36 15.71 -0.15 -18.43
CA SER A 36 15.04 -1.06 -17.50
C SER A 36 16.00 -1.73 -16.51
N GLY A 37 17.31 -1.70 -16.77
CA GLY A 37 18.31 -2.44 -16.00
C GLY A 37 18.15 -3.96 -16.08
N LYS A 38 17.62 -4.47 -17.21
CA LYS A 38 17.38 -5.91 -17.43
C LYS A 38 18.03 -6.39 -18.69
N ASP A 39 18.68 -7.55 -18.64
CA ASP A 39 19.28 -8.20 -19.83
C ASP A 39 18.20 -8.65 -20.83
N ASN A 40 17.02 -8.98 -20.35
CA ASN A 40 15.87 -9.36 -21.17
C ASN A 40 14.67 -8.44 -20.85
N PRO A 41 14.61 -7.23 -21.45
CA PRO A 41 13.61 -6.24 -21.15
C PRO A 41 12.25 -6.63 -21.72
N GLN A 42 11.19 -6.16 -21.09
CA GLN A 42 9.86 -6.21 -21.66
C GLN A 42 9.79 -5.33 -22.92
N MET A 43 8.88 -5.64 -23.84
CA MET A 43 8.70 -4.88 -25.10
C MET A 43 8.21 -3.45 -24.89
N VAL A 44 7.66 -3.13 -23.73
CA VAL A 44 7.10 -1.82 -23.39
C VAL A 44 7.61 -1.39 -22.03
N LEU A 45 8.00 -0.13 -21.93
CA LEU A 45 8.30 0.58 -20.69
C LEU A 45 7.40 1.81 -20.61
N GLY A 46 6.67 1.97 -19.53
CA GLY A 46 5.84 3.15 -19.29
C GLY A 46 6.49 4.12 -18.33
N ALA A 47 6.38 5.41 -18.61
CA ALA A 47 6.67 6.49 -17.67
C ALA A 47 5.36 7.22 -17.37
N PHE A 48 5.05 7.40 -16.09
CA PHE A 48 3.80 7.99 -15.62
C PHE A 48 4.10 9.11 -14.64
N GLU A 49 3.22 10.11 -14.59
CA GLU A 49 3.25 11.12 -13.54
C GLU A 49 2.85 10.49 -12.20
N GLN A 50 3.58 10.86 -11.14
CA GLN A 50 3.25 10.43 -9.79
C GLN A 50 1.94 11.10 -9.34
N ARG A 51 1.06 10.34 -8.72
CA ARG A 51 -0.20 10.84 -8.18
C ARG A 51 -0.21 10.72 -6.67
N TRP A 52 -0.21 11.86 -5.99
CA TRP A 52 -0.36 11.93 -4.55
C TRP A 52 -1.77 12.41 -4.20
N GLN A 53 -2.38 11.72 -3.25
CA GLN A 53 -3.63 12.16 -2.64
C GLN A 53 -3.34 13.35 -1.72
N ASP A 54 -4.14 14.39 -1.85
CA ASP A 54 -4.14 15.50 -0.90
C ASP A 54 -4.54 14.98 0.50
N PRO A 55 -3.70 15.17 1.53
CA PRO A 55 -4.04 14.77 2.90
C PRO A 55 -5.40 15.30 3.39
N GLY A 56 -5.78 16.50 3.00
CA GLY A 56 -7.08 17.10 3.36
C GLY A 56 -8.29 16.38 2.73
N ARG A 57 -8.07 15.44 1.81
CA ARG A 57 -9.12 14.61 1.19
C ARG A 57 -9.18 13.19 1.73
N ILE A 58 -8.41 12.88 2.76
CA ILE A 58 -8.53 11.60 3.46
C ILE A 58 -9.81 11.64 4.27
N THR A 59 -10.81 10.90 3.80
CA THR A 59 -12.14 10.88 4.41
C THR A 59 -12.46 9.50 4.99
N PRO A 60 -13.20 9.47 6.11
CA PRO A 60 -13.72 8.24 6.66
C PRO A 60 -14.64 7.53 5.67
N ASP A 61 -14.46 6.23 5.52
CA ASP A 61 -15.29 5.37 4.70
C ASP A 61 -15.63 4.10 5.51
N ALA A 62 -16.89 3.82 5.71
CA ALA A 62 -17.33 2.64 6.47
C ALA A 62 -17.07 1.33 5.72
N GLY A 63 -17.05 1.36 4.38
CA GLY A 63 -16.81 0.19 3.53
C GLY A 63 -15.35 -0.14 3.30
N ARG A 64 -14.45 0.84 3.48
CA ARG A 64 -13.02 0.70 3.16
C ARG A 64 -12.15 1.15 4.32
N CYS A 65 -10.95 0.58 4.43
CA CYS A 65 -9.97 1.02 5.41
C CYS A 65 -8.83 1.81 4.76
N TRP A 66 -8.20 2.67 5.55
CA TRP A 66 -6.91 3.23 5.27
C TRP A 66 -5.82 2.43 5.98
N ILE A 67 -4.65 2.33 5.36
CA ILE A 67 -3.46 1.75 5.98
C ILE A 67 -2.50 2.89 6.24
N ALA A 68 -2.08 3.09 7.48
CA ALA A 68 -1.07 4.07 7.84
C ALA A 68 0.24 3.35 8.17
N LEU A 69 1.33 3.78 7.57
CA LEU A 69 2.65 3.17 7.71
C LEU A 69 3.62 4.18 8.32
N ASP A 70 4.10 3.89 9.52
CA ASP A 70 5.05 4.74 10.21
C ASP A 70 6.48 4.42 9.78
N ARG A 71 7.13 5.34 9.07
CA ARG A 71 8.54 5.31 8.67
C ARG A 71 8.97 3.99 8.03
N VAL A 72 8.14 3.41 7.15
CA VAL A 72 8.49 2.19 6.42
C VAL A 72 9.73 2.41 5.57
N ARG A 73 10.73 1.50 5.65
CA ARG A 73 12.03 1.65 5.00
C ARG A 73 12.22 0.75 3.80
N ASP A 74 11.66 -0.44 3.82
CA ASP A 74 11.84 -1.42 2.76
C ASP A 74 10.84 -1.23 1.61
N PRO A 75 11.31 -0.93 0.37
CA PRO A 75 10.43 -0.70 -0.77
C PRO A 75 9.70 -1.97 -1.22
N GLY A 76 10.27 -3.16 -0.96
CA GLY A 76 9.62 -4.43 -1.24
C GLY A 76 8.42 -4.67 -0.32
N ASN A 77 8.57 -4.34 0.99
CA ASN A 77 7.45 -4.36 1.94
C ASN A 77 6.35 -3.39 1.49
N LEU A 78 6.72 -2.14 1.16
CA LEU A 78 5.76 -1.14 0.72
C LEU A 78 5.00 -1.59 -0.54
N GLY A 79 5.71 -2.10 -1.55
CA GLY A 79 5.09 -2.62 -2.76
C GLY A 79 4.15 -3.81 -2.48
N THR A 80 4.55 -4.72 -1.59
CA THR A 80 3.73 -5.85 -1.17
C THR A 80 2.48 -5.40 -0.41
N ILE A 81 2.60 -4.37 0.44
CA ILE A 81 1.47 -3.77 1.15
C ILE A 81 0.51 -3.10 0.15
N MET A 82 1.01 -2.35 -0.85
CA MET A 82 0.17 -1.79 -1.91
C MET A 82 -0.64 -2.89 -2.63
N ARG A 83 0.01 -4.00 -2.97
CA ARG A 83 -0.66 -5.13 -3.62
C ARG A 83 -1.75 -5.75 -2.73
N THR A 84 -1.49 -5.88 -1.44
CA THR A 84 -2.47 -6.44 -0.50
C THR A 84 -3.62 -5.44 -0.25
N ALA A 85 -3.32 -4.15 -0.20
CA ALA A 85 -4.31 -3.07 -0.10
C ALA A 85 -5.30 -3.12 -1.27
N ASP A 86 -4.79 -3.22 -2.49
CA ASP A 86 -5.60 -3.38 -3.71
C ASP A 86 -6.46 -4.65 -3.65
N ALA A 87 -5.86 -5.79 -3.31
CA ALA A 87 -6.55 -7.08 -3.23
C ALA A 87 -7.68 -7.12 -2.17
N THR A 88 -7.56 -6.36 -1.09
CA THR A 88 -8.55 -6.28 -0.01
C THR A 88 -9.54 -5.13 -0.17
N GLY A 89 -9.41 -4.34 -1.24
CA GLY A 89 -10.25 -3.17 -1.49
C GLY A 89 -10.03 -2.03 -0.49
N ALA A 90 -8.86 -1.96 0.16
CA ALA A 90 -8.51 -0.83 1.00
C ALA A 90 -8.55 0.48 0.19
N ARG A 91 -8.88 1.59 0.83
CA ARG A 91 -8.99 2.90 0.18
C ARG A 91 -7.64 3.40 -0.30
N GLY A 92 -6.64 3.35 0.59
CA GLY A 92 -5.33 3.86 0.30
C GLY A 92 -4.33 3.65 1.43
N ILE A 93 -3.14 4.21 1.22
CA ILE A 93 -2.02 4.13 2.15
C ILE A 93 -1.59 5.54 2.52
N ILE A 94 -1.42 5.78 3.81
CA ILE A 94 -0.87 7.00 4.41
C ILE A 94 0.55 6.70 4.85
N LEU A 95 1.53 7.35 4.25
CA LEU A 95 2.94 7.26 4.61
C LEU A 95 3.24 8.35 5.65
N ILE A 96 3.63 7.94 6.86
CA ILE A 96 3.91 8.85 7.98
C ILE A 96 5.41 9.04 8.13
N GLY A 97 5.85 10.29 8.12
CA GLY A 97 7.25 10.67 8.29
C GLY A 97 8.14 10.24 7.12
N ASP A 98 9.38 9.90 7.42
CA ASP A 98 10.39 9.55 6.41
C ASP A 98 10.25 8.08 5.98
N CYS A 99 9.42 7.84 4.97
CA CYS A 99 9.18 6.54 4.35
C CYS A 99 10.00 6.37 3.07
N THR A 100 10.21 5.11 2.66
CA THR A 100 10.72 4.81 1.32
C THR A 100 9.74 5.31 0.24
N ASP A 101 10.28 5.67 -0.91
CA ASP A 101 9.48 6.18 -2.04
C ASP A 101 8.60 5.07 -2.65
N PRO A 102 7.26 5.20 -2.64
CA PRO A 102 6.34 4.23 -3.24
C PRO A 102 6.46 4.16 -4.77
N TYR A 103 7.05 5.19 -5.39
CA TYR A 103 7.30 5.24 -6.83
C TYR A 103 8.71 4.80 -7.21
N SER A 104 9.53 4.36 -6.26
CA SER A 104 10.80 3.73 -6.56
C SER A 104 10.60 2.49 -7.44
N VAL A 105 11.58 2.19 -8.29
CA VAL A 105 11.51 1.04 -9.20
C VAL A 105 11.21 -0.26 -8.46
N GLU A 106 11.74 -0.41 -7.25
CA GLU A 106 11.55 -1.60 -6.41
C GLU A 106 10.12 -1.70 -5.88
N ALA A 107 9.58 -0.62 -5.29
CA ALA A 107 8.22 -0.59 -4.77
C ALA A 107 7.18 -0.78 -5.89
N VAL A 108 7.35 -0.09 -7.02
CA VAL A 108 6.47 -0.24 -8.20
C VAL A 108 6.48 -1.68 -8.71
N ARG A 109 7.65 -2.31 -8.82
CA ARG A 109 7.74 -3.73 -9.24
C ARG A 109 7.06 -4.67 -8.25
N ALA A 110 7.31 -4.49 -6.95
CA ALA A 110 6.71 -5.31 -5.90
C ALA A 110 5.19 -5.14 -5.80
N SER A 111 4.66 -3.97 -6.17
CA SER A 111 3.22 -3.70 -6.19
C SER A 111 2.45 -4.47 -7.27
N MET A 112 3.13 -5.01 -8.27
CA MET A 112 2.51 -5.74 -9.40
C MET A 112 1.37 -4.95 -10.09
N GLY A 113 1.49 -3.61 -10.14
CA GLY A 113 0.51 -2.72 -10.75
C GLY A 113 -0.50 -2.10 -9.77
N ALA A 114 -0.56 -2.55 -8.52
CA ALA A 114 -1.47 -2.00 -7.50
C ALA A 114 -1.22 -0.51 -7.21
N VAL A 115 -0.01 -0.01 -7.49
CA VAL A 115 0.33 1.42 -7.39
C VAL A 115 -0.61 2.33 -8.20
N PHE A 116 -1.27 1.82 -9.24
CA PHE A 116 -2.24 2.57 -10.05
C PHE A 116 -3.66 2.59 -9.46
N ASN A 117 -3.96 1.69 -8.52
CA ASN A 117 -5.31 1.47 -7.98
C ASN A 117 -5.46 2.00 -6.54
N VAL A 118 -4.35 2.11 -5.80
CA VAL A 118 -4.34 2.48 -4.38
C VAL A 118 -4.03 3.97 -4.25
N GLU A 119 -4.83 4.71 -3.48
CA GLU A 119 -4.54 6.10 -3.16
C GLU A 119 -3.33 6.19 -2.22
N LEU A 120 -2.37 7.06 -2.55
CA LEU A 120 -1.15 7.25 -1.77
C LEU A 120 -1.10 8.69 -1.25
N ALA A 121 -1.03 8.84 0.07
CA ALA A 121 -0.82 10.12 0.74
C ALA A 121 0.45 10.06 1.58
N GLN A 122 1.10 11.20 1.76
CA GLN A 122 2.26 11.34 2.65
C GLN A 122 2.07 12.56 3.55
N MET A 123 2.45 12.40 4.82
CA MET A 123 2.36 13.49 5.78
C MET A 123 3.36 13.32 6.94
N PRO A 124 3.74 14.42 7.62
CA PRO A 124 4.45 14.36 8.89
C PRO A 124 3.63 13.64 9.98
N GLU A 125 4.31 13.20 11.05
CA GLU A 125 3.66 12.55 12.20
C GLU A 125 2.63 13.48 12.86
N ASP A 126 2.94 14.76 13.04
CA ASP A 126 2.05 15.72 13.68
C ASP A 126 0.73 15.90 12.88
N ASP A 127 0.81 15.99 11.55
CA ASP A 127 -0.38 16.09 10.69
C ASP A 127 -1.23 14.80 10.76
N PHE A 128 -0.59 13.65 10.90
CA PHE A 128 -1.32 12.39 11.12
C PHE A 128 -2.00 12.36 12.49
N LEU A 129 -1.35 12.89 13.52
CA LEU A 129 -1.95 12.97 14.86
C LEU A 129 -3.18 13.89 14.87
N ASP A 130 -3.15 14.98 14.14
CA ASP A 130 -4.31 15.88 13.96
C ASP A 130 -5.44 15.18 13.19
N LEU A 131 -5.13 14.46 12.11
CA LEU A 131 -6.10 13.62 11.41
C LEU A 131 -6.70 12.56 12.35
N ALA A 132 -5.87 11.90 13.15
CA ALA A 132 -6.28 10.86 14.08
C ALA A 132 -7.22 11.39 15.17
N ALA A 133 -6.96 12.59 15.69
CA ALA A 133 -7.80 13.24 16.69
C ALA A 133 -9.21 13.53 16.19
N GLY A 134 -9.36 13.79 14.88
CA GLY A 134 -10.65 14.02 14.23
C GLY A 134 -11.29 12.76 13.62
N TRP A 135 -10.64 11.59 13.71
CA TRP A 135 -11.14 10.38 13.05
C TRP A 135 -12.37 9.81 13.75
N PRO A 136 -13.52 9.64 13.08
CA PRO A 136 -14.76 9.22 13.74
C PRO A 136 -14.86 7.70 13.96
N GLY A 137 -13.85 6.94 13.55
CA GLY A 137 -13.84 5.49 13.60
C GLY A 137 -12.71 4.93 14.43
N GLN A 138 -12.27 3.73 14.08
CA GLN A 138 -11.20 3.07 14.80
C GLN A 138 -9.82 3.33 14.15
N ILE A 139 -8.82 3.48 15.00
CA ILE A 139 -7.40 3.45 14.65
C ILE A 139 -6.81 2.26 15.37
N VAL A 140 -6.54 1.19 14.64
CA VAL A 140 -6.01 -0.06 15.21
C VAL A 140 -4.52 -0.14 14.89
N GLY A 141 -3.69 0.01 15.92
CA GLY A 141 -2.24 -0.09 15.80
C GLY A 141 -1.72 -1.47 16.15
N THR A 142 -0.73 -1.95 15.40
CA THR A 142 0.00 -3.18 15.77
C THR A 142 1.21 -2.85 16.61
N ALA A 143 1.31 -3.45 17.80
CA ALA A 143 2.41 -3.21 18.70
C ALA A 143 2.73 -4.46 19.55
N LEU A 144 4.02 -4.76 19.74
CA LEU A 144 4.46 -5.90 20.58
C LEU A 144 3.98 -5.82 22.04
N PRO A 145 3.96 -4.63 22.70
CA PRO A 145 3.47 -4.51 24.07
C PRO A 145 1.97 -4.69 24.22
N ALA A 146 1.21 -4.74 23.10
CA ALA A 146 -0.24 -4.89 23.18
C ALA A 146 -0.64 -6.25 23.78
N SER A 147 -1.69 -6.24 24.59
CA SER A 147 -2.24 -7.48 25.19
C SER A 147 -3.37 -8.08 24.38
N ARG A 148 -4.03 -7.28 23.54
CA ARG A 148 -5.22 -7.72 22.78
C ARG A 148 -4.82 -8.47 21.51
N ASP A 149 -5.40 -9.65 21.32
CA ASP A 149 -5.27 -10.41 20.07
C ASP A 149 -5.99 -9.67 18.94
N TYR A 150 -5.33 -9.54 17.78
CA TYR A 150 -5.88 -8.86 16.60
C TYR A 150 -7.22 -9.40 16.14
N ARG A 151 -7.51 -10.70 16.37
CA ARG A 151 -8.78 -11.37 16.02
C ARG A 151 -9.95 -10.98 16.92
N LYS A 152 -9.68 -10.36 18.07
CA LYS A 152 -10.70 -9.96 19.07
C LYS A 152 -11.09 -8.49 18.99
N VAL A 153 -10.71 -7.82 17.91
CA VAL A 153 -11.08 -6.43 17.62
C VAL A 153 -12.25 -6.43 16.65
N ASP A 154 -13.17 -5.53 16.83
CA ASP A 154 -14.18 -5.21 15.85
C ASP A 154 -13.58 -4.22 14.82
N TYR A 155 -13.50 -4.63 13.55
CA TYR A 155 -12.98 -3.83 12.46
C TYR A 155 -14.09 -3.12 11.66
N ALA A 156 -15.31 -3.08 12.13
CA ALA A 156 -16.42 -2.41 11.46
C ALA A 156 -16.26 -0.88 11.44
N GLY A 157 -16.94 -0.23 10.49
CA GLY A 157 -16.97 1.23 10.36
C GLY A 157 -15.68 1.82 9.77
N PRO A 158 -15.49 3.15 9.85
CA PRO A 158 -14.29 3.82 9.37
C PRO A 158 -13.05 3.33 10.13
N LEU A 159 -12.05 2.85 9.41
CA LEU A 159 -10.89 2.19 9.98
C LEU A 159 -9.58 2.72 9.41
N ILE A 160 -8.62 2.99 10.28
CA ILE A 160 -7.20 3.12 9.94
C ILE A 160 -6.46 1.95 10.59
N LEU A 161 -5.76 1.14 9.79
CA LEU A 161 -4.78 0.17 10.30
C LEU A 161 -3.41 0.85 10.35
N LEU A 162 -2.88 1.02 11.55
CA LEU A 162 -1.61 1.70 11.78
C LEU A 162 -0.51 0.68 12.06
N MET A 163 0.48 0.64 11.17
CA MET A 163 1.59 -0.29 11.20
C MET A 163 2.89 0.48 11.51
N GLY A 164 3.64 -0.03 12.46
CA GLY A 164 4.90 0.60 12.88
C GLY A 164 6.08 0.24 12.00
N ASN A 165 7.18 0.99 12.16
CA ASN A 165 8.46 0.71 11.56
C ASN A 165 8.93 -0.72 11.86
N GLU A 166 9.64 -1.36 10.91
CA GLU A 166 10.07 -2.76 10.99
C GLU A 166 10.96 -3.05 12.21
N GLN A 167 11.74 -2.08 12.66
CA GLN A 167 12.68 -2.24 13.77
C GLN A 167 12.20 -1.56 15.05
N ALA A 168 11.73 -0.30 14.93
CA ALA A 168 11.39 0.52 16.09
C ALA A 168 9.91 0.40 16.53
N GLY A 169 9.05 -0.19 15.69
CA GLY A 169 7.61 -0.19 15.93
C GLY A 169 7.00 1.20 15.81
N LEU A 170 5.84 1.41 16.43
CA LEU A 170 5.16 2.69 16.49
C LEU A 170 5.83 3.63 17.50
N THR A 171 5.81 4.94 17.21
CA THR A 171 6.20 5.95 18.20
C THR A 171 5.21 5.96 19.38
N PRO A 172 5.64 6.44 20.58
CA PRO A 172 4.72 6.60 21.71
C PRO A 172 3.51 7.48 21.41
N ALA A 173 3.67 8.52 20.57
CA ALA A 173 2.59 9.41 20.16
C ALA A 173 1.57 8.67 19.28
N LEU A 174 2.05 7.92 18.29
CA LEU A 174 1.21 7.10 17.43
C LEU A 174 0.49 5.98 18.19
N MET A 175 1.17 5.33 19.14
CA MET A 175 0.52 4.34 20.02
C MET A 175 -0.63 4.97 20.82
N LYS A 176 -0.44 6.19 21.34
CA LYS A 176 -1.46 6.93 22.09
C LYS A 176 -2.65 7.36 21.21
N ALA A 177 -2.41 7.64 19.94
CA ALA A 177 -3.46 8.00 18.98
C ALA A 177 -4.33 6.80 18.58
N CYS A 178 -3.88 5.57 18.80
CA CYS A 178 -4.66 4.37 18.52
C CYS A 178 -5.86 4.25 19.47
N THR A 179 -7.02 3.94 18.94
CA THR A 179 -8.19 3.54 19.75
C THR A 179 -7.98 2.16 20.36
N GLN A 180 -7.22 1.30 19.66
CA GLN A 180 -6.85 -0.03 20.10
C GLN A 180 -5.44 -0.40 19.63
N LEU A 181 -4.68 -1.04 20.52
CA LEU A 181 -3.42 -1.69 20.19
C LEU A 181 -3.62 -3.20 20.19
N VAL A 182 -3.13 -3.85 19.14
CA VAL A 182 -3.26 -5.29 18.94
C VAL A 182 -1.91 -5.95 18.71
N ARG A 183 -1.84 -7.23 19.03
CA ARG A 183 -0.71 -8.09 18.69
C ARG A 183 -1.15 -9.32 17.91
N MET A 184 -0.24 -9.86 17.15
CA MET A 184 -0.37 -11.19 16.55
C MET A 184 0.22 -12.22 17.51
N PRO A 185 -0.51 -13.29 17.86
CA PRO A 185 0.04 -14.39 18.66
C PRO A 185 1.17 -15.09 17.91
N MET A 186 2.32 -15.22 18.56
CA MET A 186 3.46 -15.94 18.05
C MET A 186 3.61 -17.24 18.83
N MET A 187 3.59 -18.38 18.16
CA MET A 187 3.67 -19.72 18.79
C MET A 187 5.07 -20.33 18.67
N GLY A 188 5.95 -19.71 17.91
CA GLY A 188 7.32 -20.16 17.67
C GLY A 188 8.35 -19.30 18.41
N ARG A 189 9.60 -19.30 17.89
CA ARG A 189 10.71 -18.53 18.44
C ARG A 189 10.80 -17.10 17.91
N SER A 190 10.09 -16.79 16.83
CA SER A 190 10.08 -15.44 16.25
C SER A 190 9.24 -14.50 17.10
N ASP A 191 9.74 -13.30 17.31
CA ASP A 191 9.06 -12.27 18.12
C ASP A 191 8.04 -11.48 17.30
N SER A 192 8.19 -11.45 15.98
CA SER A 192 7.36 -10.65 15.07
C SER A 192 7.27 -11.29 13.69
N LEU A 193 6.34 -10.79 12.88
CA LEU A 193 6.22 -11.07 11.45
C LEU A 193 6.87 -9.94 10.65
N ASN A 194 7.25 -10.25 9.41
CA ASN A 194 7.56 -9.23 8.42
C ASN A 194 6.38 -8.23 8.31
N LEU A 195 6.68 -6.93 8.13
CA LEU A 195 5.68 -5.87 8.12
C LEU A 195 4.57 -6.10 7.09
N ALA A 196 4.92 -6.48 5.86
CA ALA A 196 3.92 -6.72 4.81
C ALA A 196 3.04 -7.93 5.12
N VAL A 197 3.60 -8.98 5.73
CA VAL A 197 2.86 -10.16 6.19
C VAL A 197 1.89 -9.77 7.30
N ALA A 198 2.37 -9.04 8.33
CA ALA A 198 1.55 -8.56 9.43
C ALA A 198 0.38 -7.70 8.94
N THR A 199 0.67 -6.78 8.02
CA THR A 199 -0.35 -5.92 7.39
C THR A 199 -1.38 -6.78 6.64
N GLY A 200 -0.93 -7.74 5.84
CA GLY A 200 -1.81 -8.63 5.09
C GLY A 200 -2.74 -9.45 5.97
N VAL A 201 -2.21 -10.06 7.02
CA VAL A 201 -3.00 -10.85 7.98
C VAL A 201 -4.09 -9.99 8.65
N THR A 202 -3.74 -8.75 9.06
CA THR A 202 -4.71 -7.85 9.70
C THR A 202 -5.76 -7.34 8.71
N LEU A 203 -5.36 -7.02 7.48
CA LEU A 203 -6.28 -6.60 6.42
C LEU A 203 -7.29 -7.68 6.05
N TYR A 204 -6.85 -8.93 5.94
CA TYR A 204 -7.74 -10.05 5.64
C TYR A 204 -8.67 -10.38 6.81
N GLU A 205 -8.24 -10.18 8.06
CA GLU A 205 -9.15 -10.28 9.20
C GLU A 205 -10.21 -9.18 9.16
N ALA A 206 -9.82 -7.94 8.87
CA ALA A 206 -10.76 -6.84 8.70
C ALA A 206 -11.73 -7.10 7.54
N LEU A 207 -11.24 -7.62 6.41
CA LEU A 207 -12.06 -8.00 5.26
C LEU A 207 -13.05 -9.10 5.62
N ARG A 208 -12.61 -10.16 6.32
CA ARG A 208 -13.48 -11.26 6.77
C ARG A 208 -14.65 -10.79 7.62
N GLN A 209 -14.41 -9.81 8.50
CA GLN A 209 -15.45 -9.27 9.37
C GLN A 209 -16.43 -8.37 8.61
N ARG A 210 -15.95 -7.63 7.62
CA ARG A 210 -16.76 -6.70 6.81
C ARG A 210 -17.53 -7.40 5.69
N HIS A 211 -16.96 -8.45 5.16
CA HIS A 211 -17.53 -9.28 4.10
C HIS A 211 -17.47 -10.74 4.55
N PRO A 212 -18.33 -11.15 5.49
CA PRO A 212 -18.40 -12.55 5.87
C PRO A 212 -18.70 -13.41 4.63
N PRO A 213 -18.12 -14.63 4.52
CA PRO A 213 -18.45 -15.53 3.42
C PRO A 213 -19.97 -15.71 3.37
N GLU A 214 -20.53 -15.63 2.17
CA GLU A 214 -21.93 -16.03 1.97
C GLU A 214 -22.03 -17.50 2.36
N ASP A 215 -22.94 -17.81 3.29
CA ASP A 215 -23.23 -19.19 3.66
C ASP A 215 -23.70 -19.91 2.42
N GLY A 216 -22.83 -20.81 1.88
CA GLY A 216 -23.11 -21.65 0.73
C GLY A 216 -24.07 -22.79 1.04
#